data_696682f66c8de8837dd204f7fffdef00
#
_entry.id   696682f66c8de8837dd204f7fffdef00
#
_cell.length_a   1.000
_cell.length_b   1.000
_cell.length_c   1.000
_cell.angle_alpha   90.00
_cell.angle_beta   90.00
_cell.angle_gamma   90.00
#
_symmetry.space_group_name_H-M   'P 1'
#
loop_
_entity.id
_entity.type
_entity.pdbx_description
1 polymer ?
#
loop_
_entity_poly.entity_id
_entity_poly.type
_entity_poly.pdbx_seq_one_letter_code
_entity_poly.pdbx_strand_id
1 'polypeptide(L)'
;MTDQKKVYTKVVKTLKRDLKMFHQGYVVTLAMMITGIVLGKKAQLSAMSAEIPHKSKDRSIEKRMCRFVQHEKVDVELTYMPFAEQILRSLATEPLLLAMDGSQVGRGCMVLMVGVIYRSRLLPIAWVVYKGKKGHTTAERHIEVLEKVLPLLPEKNEVVLLGDAEYDTTEMLLWVETETSWFFAMHTSPSILVKSGLTWEKINELTIRKGRLRMIRDIEFTKTSALPANLVLWWGEEYKEPIYLVTNLPNGSHTCWYYRRRFRIETFFSDQKSRGFHIHKSHLSNPDRISRLLIAACLAYIWMIALGLLTLANGNHKLIDRTDRVDKSLFRLGIDWLRYALKKQKRLNVYFRFQPDKLSSNVG
;
A
#
# COMPACT_ATOMS: atom_id res chain seq x y z
N MET A 1 18.90 0.77 29.71
CA MET A 1 18.50 1.58 28.54
C MET A 1 16.99 1.43 28.40
N THR A 2 16.22 2.53 28.34
CA THR A 2 14.76 2.46 28.18
C THR A 2 14.37 1.82 26.85
N ASP A 3 13.18 1.24 26.78
CA ASP A 3 12.66 0.61 25.55
C ASP A 3 12.59 1.62 24.38
N GLN A 4 12.15 2.84 24.65
CA GLN A 4 12.13 3.93 23.68
C GLN A 4 13.53 4.21 23.12
N LYS A 5 14.57 4.32 23.98
CA LYS A 5 15.94 4.55 23.56
C LYS A 5 16.50 3.39 22.74
N LYS A 6 16.12 2.14 23.08
CA LYS A 6 16.52 0.92 22.34
C LYS A 6 15.94 0.94 20.92
N VAL A 7 14.65 1.23 20.78
CA VAL A 7 13.96 1.34 19.47
C VAL A 7 14.58 2.45 18.64
N TYR A 8 14.62 3.66 19.18
CA TYR A 8 15.13 4.85 18.50
C TYR A 8 16.56 4.65 17.98
N THR A 9 17.47 4.17 18.82
CA THR A 9 18.86 3.94 18.42
C THR A 9 18.98 2.96 17.25
N LYS A 10 18.18 1.88 17.27
CA LYS A 10 18.18 0.89 16.19
C LYS A 10 17.60 1.47 14.89
N VAL A 11 16.51 2.21 14.97
CA VAL A 11 15.87 2.87 13.81
C VAL A 11 16.83 3.86 13.18
N VAL A 12 17.45 4.75 13.98
CA VAL A 12 18.47 5.70 13.49
C VAL A 12 19.62 5.00 12.79
N LYS A 13 20.19 3.95 13.41
CA LYS A 13 21.31 3.19 12.83
C LYS A 13 20.92 2.58 11.47
N THR A 14 19.74 2.01 11.37
CA THR A 14 19.26 1.38 10.14
C THR A 14 19.02 2.42 9.03
N LEU A 15 18.32 3.52 9.34
CA LEU A 15 18.06 4.57 8.35
C LEU A 15 19.33 5.27 7.87
N LYS A 16 20.30 5.54 8.76
CA LYS A 16 21.59 6.11 8.36
C LYS A 16 22.35 5.22 7.40
N ARG A 17 22.23 3.91 7.55
CA ARG A 17 22.81 2.94 6.59
C ARG A 17 22.07 2.95 5.26
N ASP A 18 20.74 3.00 5.29
CA ASP A 18 19.90 2.85 4.11
C ASP A 18 19.74 4.16 3.31
N LEU A 19 19.89 5.33 3.96
CA LEU A 19 19.79 6.68 3.42
C LEU A 19 21.08 7.47 3.56
N LYS A 20 22.22 6.91 3.17
CA LYS A 20 23.56 7.51 3.35
C LYS A 20 23.72 8.87 2.65
N MET A 21 23.09 9.04 1.49
CA MET A 21 23.22 10.25 0.66
C MET A 21 22.33 11.41 1.14
N PHE A 22 21.44 11.16 2.11
CA PHE A 22 20.51 12.17 2.60
C PHE A 22 21.10 12.98 3.76
N HIS A 23 20.63 14.23 3.87
CA HIS A 23 21.03 15.11 4.97
C HIS A 23 20.70 14.45 6.31
N GLN A 24 21.72 14.26 7.16
CA GLN A 24 21.61 13.48 8.39
C GLN A 24 20.58 14.01 9.39
N GLY A 25 20.32 15.32 9.39
CA GLY A 25 19.28 15.93 10.20
C GLY A 25 17.87 15.47 9.84
N TYR A 26 17.61 15.24 8.53
CA TYR A 26 16.33 14.71 8.06
C TYR A 26 16.19 13.21 8.39
N VAL A 27 17.26 12.43 8.18
CA VAL A 27 17.28 11.00 8.53
C VAL A 27 17.01 10.78 10.01
N VAL A 28 17.61 11.58 10.89
CA VAL A 28 17.38 11.52 12.34
C VAL A 28 15.93 11.91 12.69
N THR A 29 15.36 12.92 12.02
CA THR A 29 13.96 13.33 12.27
C THR A 29 12.98 12.28 11.77
N LEU A 30 13.22 11.68 10.59
CA LEU A 30 12.45 10.55 10.09
C LEU A 30 12.49 9.37 11.05
N ALA A 31 13.66 9.07 11.63
CA ALA A 31 13.80 8.03 12.66
C ALA A 31 12.99 8.33 13.92
N MET A 32 12.95 9.60 14.36
CA MET A 32 12.06 10.01 15.46
C MET A 32 10.60 9.74 15.11
N MET A 33 10.14 10.14 13.91
CA MET A 33 8.76 9.96 13.50
C MET A 33 8.39 8.47 13.44
N ILE A 34 9.20 7.62 12.81
CA ILE A 34 8.97 6.16 12.76
C ILE A 34 8.91 5.58 14.18
N THR A 35 9.85 5.94 15.04
CA THR A 35 9.88 5.48 16.45
C THR A 35 8.60 5.88 17.16
N GLY A 36 8.21 7.14 17.05
CA GLY A 36 6.99 7.67 17.66
C GLY A 36 5.73 6.97 17.17
N ILE A 37 5.64 6.70 15.85
CA ILE A 37 4.49 5.97 15.28
C ILE A 37 4.39 4.55 15.83
N VAL A 38 5.48 3.78 15.85
CA VAL A 38 5.41 2.37 16.25
C VAL A 38 5.20 2.18 17.76
N LEU A 39 5.73 3.08 18.59
CA LEU A 39 5.56 3.03 20.05
C LEU A 39 4.20 3.60 20.47
N GLY A 40 3.86 4.80 20.00
CA GLY A 40 2.61 5.49 20.33
C GLY A 40 1.39 5.01 19.55
N LYS A 41 1.59 4.27 18.42
CA LYS A 41 0.55 3.82 17.50
C LYS A 41 -0.31 4.97 16.97
N LYS A 42 0.26 6.15 16.85
CA LYS A 42 -0.40 7.37 16.39
C LYS A 42 0.53 8.14 15.47
N ALA A 43 0.04 8.54 14.30
CA ALA A 43 0.75 9.40 13.37
C ALA A 43 0.47 10.91 13.59
N GLN A 44 0.07 11.28 14.79
CA GLN A 44 -0.08 12.67 15.22
C GLN A 44 1.25 13.18 15.78
N LEU A 45 1.75 14.35 15.34
CA LEU A 45 3.09 14.82 15.65
C LEU A 45 3.34 15.00 17.17
N SER A 46 2.34 15.52 17.90
CA SER A 46 2.41 15.65 19.36
C SER A 46 2.44 14.29 20.08
N ALA A 47 1.68 13.31 19.61
CA ALA A 47 1.70 11.96 20.19
C ALA A 47 3.02 11.22 19.88
N MET A 48 3.58 11.43 18.68
CA MET A 48 4.88 10.88 18.33
C MET A 48 6.00 11.46 19.18
N SER A 49 6.00 12.80 19.44
CA SER A 49 7.05 13.46 20.21
C SER A 49 7.15 12.96 21.65
N ALA A 50 6.03 12.60 22.26
CA ALA A 50 5.99 12.05 23.62
C ALA A 50 6.70 10.68 23.76
N GLU A 51 6.86 9.95 22.66
CA GLU A 51 7.52 8.63 22.66
C GLU A 51 9.03 8.71 22.42
N ILE A 52 9.58 9.91 22.16
CA ILE A 52 11.00 10.02 21.79
C ILE A 52 11.87 10.23 23.03
N PRO A 53 12.89 9.37 23.27
CA PRO A 53 13.81 9.47 24.41
C PRO A 53 14.83 10.58 24.17
N HIS A 54 14.46 11.81 24.42
CA HIS A 54 15.32 12.99 24.20
C HIS A 54 15.38 13.86 25.45
N LYS A 55 16.50 14.62 25.63
CA LYS A 55 16.66 15.58 26.74
C LYS A 55 15.84 16.87 26.56
N SER A 56 15.44 17.17 25.30
CA SER A 56 14.63 18.33 24.97
C SER A 56 13.16 18.11 25.35
N LYS A 57 12.43 19.19 25.59
CA LYS A 57 10.97 19.14 25.82
C LYS A 57 10.24 18.56 24.61
N ASP A 58 9.17 17.81 24.82
CA ASP A 58 8.35 17.20 23.75
C ASP A 58 7.92 18.21 22.68
N ARG A 59 7.55 19.43 23.09
CA ARG A 59 7.21 20.52 22.17
C ARG A 59 8.35 20.89 21.22
N SER A 60 9.61 20.75 21.63
CA SER A 60 10.77 21.02 20.77
C SER A 60 10.95 19.91 19.73
N ILE A 61 10.69 18.67 20.12
CA ILE A 61 10.69 17.49 19.22
C ILE A 61 9.53 17.61 18.22
N GLU A 62 8.34 17.95 18.69
CA GLU A 62 7.19 18.19 17.84
C GLU A 62 7.46 19.29 16.80
N LYS A 63 8.01 20.43 17.20
CA LYS A 63 8.43 21.51 16.28
C LYS A 63 9.44 21.04 15.24
N ARG A 64 10.35 20.14 15.62
CA ARG A 64 11.31 19.54 14.69
C ARG A 64 10.61 18.65 13.64
N MET A 65 9.66 17.83 14.06
CA MET A 65 8.83 17.00 13.15
C MET A 65 7.95 17.90 12.26
N CYS A 66 7.36 18.98 12.82
CA CYS A 66 6.62 19.97 12.03
C CYS A 66 7.47 20.58 10.92
N ARG A 67 8.72 20.98 11.22
CA ARG A 67 9.64 21.50 10.21
C ARG A 67 9.97 20.45 9.14
N PHE A 68 10.15 19.20 9.51
CA PHE A 68 10.41 18.11 8.57
C PHE A 68 9.26 17.97 7.56
N VAL A 69 8.01 17.89 8.02
CA VAL A 69 6.86 17.74 7.09
C VAL A 69 6.57 19.02 6.30
N GLN A 70 7.05 20.17 6.74
CA GLN A 70 6.91 21.44 6.03
C GLN A 70 8.02 21.70 5.01
N HIS A 71 9.17 21.04 5.14
CA HIS A 71 10.37 21.38 4.40
C HIS A 71 10.35 20.82 3.00
N GLU A 72 10.32 21.69 1.99
CA GLU A 72 10.23 21.33 0.56
C GLU A 72 11.38 20.47 0.07
N LYS A 73 12.60 20.63 0.65
CA LYS A 73 13.75 19.77 0.33
C LYS A 73 13.63 18.33 0.85
N VAL A 74 12.61 18.02 1.64
CA VAL A 74 12.24 16.62 1.94
C VAL A 74 11.39 16.13 0.78
N ASP A 75 12.07 15.68 -0.26
CA ASP A 75 11.45 15.06 -1.42
C ASP A 75 10.94 13.67 -1.06
N VAL A 76 9.66 13.42 -1.36
CA VAL A 76 8.97 12.16 -1.01
C VAL A 76 9.51 11.03 -1.86
N GLU A 77 9.64 11.26 -3.16
CA GLU A 77 10.06 10.23 -4.10
C GLU A 77 11.51 9.84 -3.84
N LEU A 78 12.42 10.80 -3.81
CA LEU A 78 13.82 10.53 -3.51
C LEU A 78 14.01 9.83 -2.16
N THR A 79 13.26 10.24 -1.12
CA THR A 79 13.40 9.65 0.22
C THR A 79 12.81 8.25 0.32
N TYR A 80 11.70 7.95 -0.39
CA TYR A 80 10.99 6.68 -0.28
C TYR A 80 11.33 5.69 -1.40
N MET A 81 11.64 6.17 -2.59
CA MET A 81 11.93 5.39 -3.80
C MET A 81 12.90 4.21 -3.58
N PRO A 82 14.04 4.37 -2.86
CA PRO A 82 14.98 3.26 -2.64
C PRO A 82 14.38 2.07 -1.89
N PHE A 83 13.36 2.29 -1.09
CA PHE A 83 12.64 1.23 -0.37
C PHE A 83 11.59 0.58 -1.26
N ALA A 84 10.84 1.38 -2.01
CA ALA A 84 9.83 0.92 -2.96
C ALA A 84 10.44 0.06 -4.07
N GLU A 85 11.51 0.54 -4.70
CA GLU A 85 12.26 -0.21 -5.72
C GLU A 85 12.76 -1.55 -5.20
N GLN A 86 13.31 -1.56 -3.99
CA GLN A 86 13.78 -2.80 -3.41
C GLN A 86 12.64 -3.78 -3.08
N ILE A 87 11.47 -3.31 -2.65
CA ILE A 87 10.29 -4.15 -2.46
C ILE A 87 9.95 -4.83 -3.79
N LEU A 88 9.81 -4.05 -4.87
CA LEU A 88 9.46 -4.57 -6.20
C LEU A 88 10.49 -5.57 -6.70
N ARG A 89 11.79 -5.26 -6.62
CA ARG A 89 12.87 -6.18 -7.01
C ARG A 89 12.86 -7.47 -6.20
N SER A 90 12.53 -7.43 -4.92
CA SER A 90 12.50 -8.62 -4.07
C SER A 90 11.29 -9.53 -4.30
N LEU A 91 10.29 -9.03 -5.02
CA LEU A 91 9.09 -9.77 -5.39
C LEU A 91 9.03 -10.12 -6.88
N ALA A 92 10.09 -9.82 -7.62
CA ALA A 92 10.17 -9.93 -9.09
C ALA A 92 10.21 -11.38 -9.63
N THR A 93 10.04 -12.39 -8.80
CA THR A 93 10.01 -13.82 -9.20
C THR A 93 8.65 -14.29 -9.69
N GLU A 94 7.59 -13.50 -9.46
CA GLU A 94 6.21 -13.78 -9.84
C GLU A 94 5.58 -12.55 -10.51
N PRO A 95 4.40 -12.67 -11.16
CA PRO A 95 3.68 -11.49 -11.63
C PRO A 95 3.46 -10.49 -10.50
N LEU A 96 3.83 -9.23 -10.71
CA LEU A 96 3.63 -8.18 -9.74
C LEU A 96 2.18 -7.70 -9.76
N LEU A 97 1.42 -8.04 -8.74
CA LEU A 97 0.05 -7.57 -8.58
C LEU A 97 0.07 -6.22 -7.88
N LEU A 98 -0.24 -5.17 -8.60
CA LEU A 98 -0.40 -3.82 -8.08
C LEU A 98 -1.88 -3.57 -7.79
N ALA A 99 -2.18 -2.99 -6.64
CA ALA A 99 -3.54 -2.51 -6.35
C ALA A 99 -3.51 -0.99 -6.12
N MET A 100 -4.50 -0.31 -6.70
CA MET A 100 -4.72 1.13 -6.57
C MET A 100 -6.05 1.39 -5.85
N ASP A 101 -6.04 2.31 -4.89
CA ASP A 101 -7.25 2.76 -4.20
C ASP A 101 -7.02 4.09 -3.50
N GLY A 102 -8.11 4.83 -3.25
CA GLY A 102 -8.13 6.11 -2.57
C GLY A 102 -8.63 6.02 -1.14
N SER A 103 -8.03 6.82 -0.25
CA SER A 103 -8.47 6.87 1.14
C SER A 103 -8.32 8.26 1.75
N GLN A 104 -9.25 8.62 2.62
CA GLN A 104 -9.15 9.88 3.35
C GLN A 104 -7.98 9.83 4.34
N VAL A 105 -7.15 10.89 4.34
CA VAL A 105 -6.03 11.11 5.26
C VAL A 105 -6.03 12.55 5.72
N GLY A 106 -5.76 12.78 7.01
CA GLY A 106 -5.80 14.15 7.54
C GLY A 106 -7.15 14.86 7.39
N ARG A 107 -7.13 16.20 7.35
CA ARG A 107 -8.33 17.03 7.25
C ARG A 107 -8.59 17.46 5.79
N GLY A 108 -9.66 16.93 5.19
CA GLY A 108 -10.07 17.30 3.83
C GLY A 108 -9.06 16.92 2.75
N CYS A 109 -8.24 15.90 3.00
CA CYS A 109 -7.28 15.37 2.04
C CYS A 109 -7.53 13.89 1.78
N MET A 110 -7.30 13.50 0.55
CA MET A 110 -7.30 12.13 0.06
C MET A 110 -5.88 11.73 -0.29
N VAL A 111 -5.56 10.45 -0.12
CA VAL A 111 -4.41 9.81 -0.72
C VAL A 111 -4.89 8.81 -1.76
N LEU A 112 -4.34 8.89 -2.96
CA LEU A 112 -4.37 7.82 -3.95
C LEU A 112 -3.07 7.04 -3.79
N MET A 113 -3.17 5.75 -3.53
CA MET A 113 -2.05 4.86 -3.22
C MET A 113 -1.98 3.73 -4.23
N VAL A 114 -0.79 3.44 -4.69
CA VAL A 114 -0.47 2.19 -5.38
C VAL A 114 0.46 1.37 -4.50
N GLY A 115 0.18 0.10 -4.37
CA GLY A 115 1.04 -0.82 -3.64
C GLY A 115 1.06 -2.20 -4.29
N VAL A 116 2.12 -2.95 -4.00
CA VAL A 116 2.27 -4.34 -4.46
C VAL A 116 1.69 -5.30 -3.45
N ILE A 117 0.96 -6.29 -3.94
CA ILE A 117 0.35 -7.33 -3.11
C ILE A 117 1.42 -8.35 -2.72
N TYR A 118 1.57 -8.57 -1.43
CA TYR A 118 2.42 -9.61 -0.87
C TYR A 118 1.64 -10.46 0.15
N ARG A 119 1.40 -11.74 -0.17
CA ARG A 119 0.58 -12.64 0.64
C ARG A 119 -0.80 -12.04 0.93
N SER A 120 -1.15 -11.85 2.20
CA SER A 120 -2.42 -11.25 2.65
C SER A 120 -2.34 -9.74 2.90
N ARG A 121 -1.28 -9.06 2.45
CA ARG A 121 -1.03 -7.64 2.68
C ARG A 121 -0.67 -6.91 1.40
N LEU A 122 -0.75 -5.60 1.45
CA LEU A 122 -0.24 -4.71 0.42
C LEU A 122 0.95 -3.96 1.01
N LEU A 123 2.03 -3.86 0.24
CA LEU A 123 3.20 -3.02 0.55
C LEU A 123 3.10 -1.74 -0.27
N PRO A 124 3.09 -0.56 0.35
CA PRO A 124 2.94 0.71 -0.36
C PRO A 124 4.16 0.98 -1.25
N ILE A 125 3.92 1.47 -2.47
CA ILE A 125 4.97 1.77 -3.45
C ILE A 125 5.01 3.27 -3.76
N ALA A 126 3.89 3.86 -4.16
CA ALA A 126 3.79 5.28 -4.50
C ALA A 126 2.43 5.84 -4.10
N TRP A 127 2.37 7.17 -3.94
CA TRP A 127 1.13 7.86 -3.63
C TRP A 127 1.11 9.31 -4.14
N VAL A 128 -0.11 9.79 -4.29
CA VAL A 128 -0.43 11.21 -4.51
C VAL A 128 -1.40 11.64 -3.42
N VAL A 129 -1.15 12.78 -2.78
CA VAL A 129 -2.06 13.36 -1.78
C VAL A 129 -2.65 14.64 -2.34
N TYR A 130 -3.97 14.79 -2.26
CA TYR A 130 -4.68 15.93 -2.81
C TYR A 130 -5.84 16.38 -1.92
N LYS A 131 -6.32 17.61 -2.14
CA LYS A 131 -7.57 18.09 -1.55
C LYS A 131 -8.75 17.48 -2.28
N GLY A 132 -9.69 16.90 -1.54
CA GLY A 132 -10.86 16.31 -2.16
C GLY A 132 -11.66 15.41 -1.23
N LYS A 133 -12.68 14.80 -1.82
CA LYS A 133 -13.55 13.81 -1.20
C LYS A 133 -13.43 12.49 -1.97
N LYS A 134 -13.82 11.39 -1.36
CA LYS A 134 -13.86 10.08 -2.00
C LYS A 134 -14.83 10.08 -3.19
N GLY A 135 -14.48 9.37 -4.26
CA GLY A 135 -15.30 9.26 -5.47
C GLY A 135 -15.17 10.44 -6.44
N HIS A 136 -14.16 11.28 -6.30
CA HIS A 136 -13.94 12.46 -7.16
C HIS A 136 -12.49 12.58 -7.63
N THR A 137 -11.82 11.44 -7.85
CA THR A 137 -10.46 11.42 -8.38
C THR A 137 -10.51 11.45 -9.91
N THR A 138 -9.64 12.23 -10.54
CA THR A 138 -9.58 12.36 -12.00
C THR A 138 -8.59 11.37 -12.62
N ALA A 139 -8.74 11.08 -13.92
CA ALA A 139 -7.86 10.18 -14.65
C ALA A 139 -6.40 10.65 -14.63
N GLU A 140 -6.17 11.97 -14.69
CA GLU A 140 -4.81 12.54 -14.62
C GLU A 140 -4.10 12.19 -13.31
N ARG A 141 -4.82 12.13 -12.19
CA ARG A 141 -4.23 11.73 -10.91
C ARG A 141 -3.99 10.23 -10.84
N HIS A 142 -4.84 9.44 -11.49
CA HIS A 142 -4.59 8.01 -11.63
C HIS A 142 -3.30 7.78 -12.40
N ILE A 143 -3.12 8.46 -13.51
CA ILE A 143 -1.90 8.41 -14.34
C ILE A 143 -0.70 8.94 -13.54
N GLU A 144 -0.81 10.10 -12.87
CA GLU A 144 0.26 10.68 -12.06
C GLU A 144 0.87 9.68 -11.06
N VAL A 145 0.04 8.91 -10.35
CA VAL A 145 0.56 7.93 -9.41
C VAL A 145 1.19 6.71 -10.10
N LEU A 146 0.69 6.31 -11.28
CA LEU A 146 1.25 5.21 -12.06
C LEU A 146 2.59 5.59 -12.70
N GLU A 147 2.75 6.82 -13.16
CA GLU A 147 4.02 7.37 -13.65
C GLU A 147 5.13 7.33 -12.58
N LYS A 148 4.77 7.50 -11.30
CA LYS A 148 5.72 7.33 -10.18
C LYS A 148 6.13 5.87 -9.94
N VAL A 149 5.27 4.92 -10.30
CA VAL A 149 5.53 3.48 -10.15
C VAL A 149 6.36 2.93 -11.29
N LEU A 150 6.08 3.38 -12.52
CA LEU A 150 6.66 2.85 -13.76
C LEU A 150 8.19 2.72 -13.72
N PRO A 151 8.98 3.75 -13.32
CA PRO A 151 10.45 3.67 -13.30
C PRO A 151 11.01 2.76 -12.19
N LEU A 152 10.18 2.32 -11.24
CA LEU A 152 10.59 1.46 -10.13
C LEU A 152 10.49 -0.03 -10.45
N LEU A 153 9.76 -0.37 -11.51
CA LEU A 153 9.48 -1.76 -11.86
C LEU A 153 10.70 -2.42 -12.52
N PRO A 154 10.95 -3.69 -12.21
CA PRO A 154 11.95 -4.47 -12.93
C PRO A 154 11.53 -4.70 -14.39
N GLU A 155 12.46 -4.54 -15.32
CA GLU A 155 12.21 -4.49 -16.78
C GLU A 155 11.48 -5.72 -17.39
N LYS A 156 11.52 -6.87 -16.77
CA LYS A 156 11.01 -8.14 -17.34
C LYS A 156 9.84 -8.75 -16.58
N ASN A 157 9.25 -8.03 -15.64
CA ASN A 157 8.16 -8.59 -14.86
C ASN A 157 6.81 -8.34 -15.51
N GLU A 158 5.99 -9.37 -15.53
CA GLU A 158 4.56 -9.23 -15.76
C GLU A 158 3.95 -8.40 -14.61
N VAL A 159 3.17 -7.40 -14.95
CA VAL A 159 2.48 -6.52 -14.01
C VAL A 159 0.99 -6.59 -14.27
N VAL A 160 0.20 -6.72 -13.20
CA VAL A 160 -1.26 -6.67 -13.27
C VAL A 160 -1.76 -5.58 -12.34
N LEU A 161 -2.38 -4.54 -12.88
CA LEU A 161 -2.97 -3.44 -12.13
C LEU A 161 -4.42 -3.77 -11.76
N LEU A 162 -4.77 -3.61 -10.49
CA LEU A 162 -6.08 -3.91 -9.92
C LEU A 162 -6.71 -2.65 -9.32
N GLY A 163 -7.95 -2.37 -9.64
CA GLY A 163 -8.71 -1.24 -9.10
C GLY A 163 -10.19 -1.54 -8.97
N ASP A 164 -10.93 -0.68 -8.24
CA ASP A 164 -12.39 -0.75 -8.23
C ASP A 164 -12.98 0.19 -9.31
N ALA A 165 -14.31 0.35 -9.31
CA ALA A 165 -15.02 1.10 -10.34
C ALA A 165 -14.72 2.62 -10.38
N GLU A 166 -13.96 3.16 -9.43
CA GLU A 166 -13.45 4.53 -9.50
C GLU A 166 -12.27 4.64 -10.49
N TYR A 167 -11.63 3.49 -10.82
CA TYR A 167 -10.38 3.42 -11.61
C TYR A 167 -10.57 2.76 -12.99
N ASP A 168 -11.80 2.64 -13.49
CA ASP A 168 -12.11 2.10 -14.82
C ASP A 168 -12.22 3.19 -15.91
N THR A 169 -11.63 4.37 -15.67
CA THR A 169 -11.66 5.47 -16.63
C THR A 169 -10.90 5.11 -17.91
N THR A 170 -11.54 5.36 -19.05
CA THR A 170 -10.97 4.97 -20.36
C THR A 170 -9.64 5.64 -20.65
N GLU A 171 -9.44 6.88 -20.19
CA GLU A 171 -8.19 7.62 -20.32
C GLU A 171 -7.04 6.92 -19.59
N MET A 172 -7.27 6.45 -18.36
CA MET A 172 -6.25 5.72 -17.62
C MET A 172 -5.98 4.34 -18.21
N LEU A 173 -7.03 3.61 -18.62
CA LEU A 173 -6.88 2.29 -19.24
C LEU A 173 -6.15 2.38 -20.57
N LEU A 174 -6.43 3.39 -21.38
CA LEU A 174 -5.72 3.67 -22.62
C LEU A 174 -4.24 3.98 -22.34
N TRP A 175 -3.95 4.82 -21.35
CA TRP A 175 -2.57 5.09 -20.93
C TRP A 175 -1.83 3.81 -20.53
N VAL A 176 -2.47 2.91 -19.77
CA VAL A 176 -1.87 1.62 -19.39
C VAL A 176 -1.54 0.79 -20.64
N GLU A 177 -2.39 0.77 -21.65
CA GLU A 177 -2.18 -0.01 -22.88
C GLU A 177 -1.13 0.62 -23.80
N THR A 178 -1.05 1.96 -23.90
CA THR A 178 -0.14 2.64 -24.83
C THR A 178 1.25 2.87 -24.24
N GLU A 179 1.34 3.18 -22.94
CA GLU A 179 2.59 3.56 -22.30
C GLU A 179 3.25 2.43 -21.52
N THR A 180 2.56 1.29 -21.36
CA THR A 180 3.08 0.16 -20.59
C THR A 180 2.80 -1.19 -21.26
N SER A 181 3.44 -2.24 -20.76
CA SER A 181 3.11 -3.64 -21.08
C SER A 181 2.27 -4.31 -20.01
N TRP A 182 1.58 -3.55 -19.18
CA TRP A 182 0.86 -4.09 -18.04
C TRP A 182 -0.49 -4.66 -18.44
N PHE A 183 -0.88 -5.67 -17.70
CA PHE A 183 -2.28 -6.09 -17.65
C PHE A 183 -3.05 -5.29 -16.61
N PHE A 184 -4.36 -5.24 -16.80
CA PHE A 184 -5.26 -4.66 -15.79
C PHE A 184 -6.49 -5.53 -15.56
N ALA A 185 -7.09 -5.42 -14.37
CA ALA A 185 -8.42 -5.94 -14.05
C ALA A 185 -9.12 -4.94 -13.14
N MET A 186 -10.06 -4.18 -13.69
CA MET A 186 -10.81 -3.15 -12.99
C MET A 186 -12.26 -3.58 -12.82
N HIS A 187 -12.79 -3.39 -11.61
CA HIS A 187 -14.24 -3.46 -11.44
C HIS A 187 -14.90 -2.35 -12.24
N THR A 188 -16.06 -2.64 -12.82
CA THR A 188 -16.80 -1.64 -13.58
C THR A 188 -18.27 -1.64 -13.18
N SER A 189 -18.94 -0.51 -13.45
CA SER A 189 -20.36 -0.33 -13.13
C SER A 189 -21.25 -1.18 -14.04
N PRO A 190 -22.33 -1.79 -13.51
CA PRO A 190 -23.30 -2.53 -14.32
C PRO A 190 -24.04 -1.67 -15.34
N SER A 191 -24.03 -0.35 -15.19
CA SER A 191 -24.70 0.60 -16.09
C SER A 191 -23.87 1.02 -17.30
N ILE A 192 -22.57 0.64 -17.34
CA ILE A 192 -21.69 0.96 -18.47
C ILE A 192 -22.19 0.26 -19.73
N LEU A 193 -22.10 0.98 -20.86
CA LEU A 193 -22.38 0.44 -22.19
C LEU A 193 -21.14 -0.25 -22.75
N VAL A 194 -21.33 -1.46 -23.24
CA VAL A 194 -20.31 -2.24 -23.95
C VAL A 194 -20.89 -2.68 -25.29
N LYS A 195 -20.02 -2.86 -26.28
CA LYS A 195 -20.43 -3.42 -27.56
C LYS A 195 -19.74 -4.76 -27.79
N SER A 196 -20.55 -5.80 -27.92
CA SER A 196 -20.12 -7.13 -28.30
C SER A 196 -20.85 -7.53 -29.59
N GLY A 197 -20.14 -7.46 -30.70
CA GLY A 197 -20.75 -7.59 -32.04
C GLY A 197 -21.26 -6.26 -32.60
N LEU A 198 -22.53 -6.15 -32.95
CA LEU A 198 -23.06 -4.99 -33.68
C LEU A 198 -23.78 -3.96 -32.77
N THR A 199 -24.20 -4.32 -31.58
CA THR A 199 -25.08 -3.52 -30.73
C THR A 199 -24.42 -3.11 -29.43
N TRP A 200 -24.76 -1.90 -28.95
CA TRP A 200 -24.42 -1.43 -27.61
C TRP A 200 -25.48 -1.87 -26.61
N GLU A 201 -25.05 -2.52 -25.54
CA GLU A 201 -25.91 -2.97 -24.45
C GLU A 201 -25.29 -2.64 -23.09
N LYS A 202 -26.10 -2.52 -22.05
CA LYS A 202 -25.58 -2.32 -20.70
C LYS A 202 -25.05 -3.65 -20.16
N ILE A 203 -24.00 -3.58 -19.35
CA ILE A 203 -23.40 -4.76 -18.74
C ILE A 203 -24.41 -5.58 -17.92
N ASN A 204 -25.36 -4.93 -17.23
CA ASN A 204 -26.41 -5.60 -16.44
C ASN A 204 -27.49 -6.31 -17.30
N GLU A 205 -27.55 -6.03 -18.59
CA GLU A 205 -28.42 -6.74 -19.53
C GLU A 205 -27.80 -8.09 -19.96
N LEU A 206 -26.48 -8.23 -19.74
CA LEU A 206 -25.75 -9.49 -19.96
C LEU A 206 -26.00 -10.47 -18.80
N THR A 207 -26.65 -11.57 -19.09
CA THR A 207 -27.02 -12.55 -18.07
C THR A 207 -25.87 -13.44 -17.64
N ILE A 208 -25.78 -13.66 -16.32
CA ILE A 208 -24.91 -14.66 -15.70
C ILE A 208 -25.65 -15.34 -14.54
N ARG A 209 -25.40 -16.64 -14.36
CA ARG A 209 -25.95 -17.43 -13.23
C ARG A 209 -24.95 -17.44 -12.06
N LYS A 210 -25.46 -17.53 -10.84
CA LYS A 210 -24.65 -17.70 -9.64
C LYS A 210 -23.79 -18.98 -9.76
N GLY A 211 -22.57 -18.92 -9.23
CA GLY A 211 -21.57 -19.98 -9.36
C GLY A 211 -20.86 -20.02 -10.73
N ARG A 212 -21.10 -19.06 -11.61
CA ARG A 212 -20.55 -19.05 -12.96
C ARG A 212 -19.61 -17.87 -13.23
N LEU A 213 -18.75 -18.10 -14.22
CA LEU A 213 -17.88 -17.12 -14.83
C LEU A 213 -18.12 -17.15 -16.34
N ARG A 214 -18.27 -15.98 -16.96
CA ARG A 214 -18.36 -15.79 -18.41
C ARG A 214 -17.39 -14.71 -18.83
N MET A 215 -16.57 -14.97 -19.83
CA MET A 215 -15.69 -13.97 -20.44
C MET A 215 -16.20 -13.66 -21.83
N ILE A 216 -16.35 -12.40 -22.14
CA ILE A 216 -16.66 -11.87 -23.46
C ILE A 216 -15.40 -11.15 -23.93
N ARG A 217 -14.84 -11.61 -25.05
CA ARG A 217 -13.61 -11.05 -25.62
C ARG A 217 -13.92 -10.00 -26.66
N ASP A 218 -12.93 -9.15 -26.91
CA ASP A 218 -12.92 -8.18 -28.01
C ASP A 218 -14.16 -7.28 -27.99
N ILE A 219 -14.51 -6.75 -26.81
CA ILE A 219 -15.56 -5.76 -26.66
C ILE A 219 -15.01 -4.35 -26.91
N GLU A 220 -15.89 -3.44 -27.32
CA GLU A 220 -15.64 -1.99 -27.18
C GLU A 220 -16.20 -1.53 -25.82
N PHE A 221 -15.32 -1.10 -24.93
CA PHE A 221 -15.68 -0.62 -23.58
C PHE A 221 -15.98 0.87 -23.62
N THR A 222 -17.13 1.27 -23.13
CA THR A 222 -17.77 2.60 -23.17
C THR A 222 -18.06 3.13 -24.58
N LYS A 223 -19.27 3.66 -24.77
CA LYS A 223 -19.69 4.21 -26.07
C LYS A 223 -18.90 5.46 -26.48
N THR A 224 -18.40 6.21 -25.50
CA THR A 224 -17.71 7.48 -25.75
C THR A 224 -16.29 7.28 -26.28
N SER A 225 -15.56 6.30 -25.74
CA SER A 225 -14.14 6.08 -26.07
C SER A 225 -13.88 4.80 -26.85
N ALA A 226 -14.84 3.85 -26.85
CA ALA A 226 -14.78 2.58 -27.57
C ALA A 226 -13.45 1.83 -27.38
N LEU A 227 -12.95 1.78 -26.10
CA LEU A 227 -11.68 1.13 -25.77
C LEU A 227 -11.79 -0.38 -26.01
N PRO A 228 -10.91 -0.99 -26.85
CA PRO A 228 -10.84 -2.43 -26.98
C PRO A 228 -10.47 -3.10 -25.66
N ALA A 229 -11.25 -4.06 -25.22
CA ALA A 229 -11.02 -4.77 -23.96
C ALA A 229 -11.74 -6.12 -23.93
N ASN A 230 -11.58 -6.84 -22.83
CA ASN A 230 -12.36 -8.01 -22.49
C ASN A 230 -13.26 -7.70 -21.30
N LEU A 231 -14.42 -8.32 -21.23
CA LEU A 231 -15.35 -8.21 -20.10
C LEU A 231 -15.48 -9.57 -19.42
N VAL A 232 -15.28 -9.60 -18.11
CA VAL A 232 -15.53 -10.79 -17.29
C VAL A 232 -16.74 -10.54 -16.40
N LEU A 233 -17.78 -11.36 -16.59
CA LEU A 233 -18.90 -11.45 -15.68
C LEU A 233 -18.63 -12.61 -14.74
N TRP A 234 -18.65 -12.33 -13.43
CA TRP A 234 -18.34 -13.32 -12.43
C TRP A 234 -19.29 -13.24 -11.24
N TRP A 235 -20.02 -14.33 -10.99
CA TRP A 235 -20.90 -14.44 -9.84
C TRP A 235 -20.49 -15.63 -8.98
N GLY A 236 -19.53 -15.44 -8.08
CA GLY A 236 -19.13 -16.46 -7.11
C GLY A 236 -20.24 -16.76 -6.10
N GLU A 237 -20.23 -17.97 -5.54
CA GLU A 237 -21.24 -18.42 -4.55
C GLU A 237 -21.28 -17.50 -3.32
N GLU A 238 -20.15 -16.94 -2.94
CA GLU A 238 -19.96 -16.04 -1.81
C GLU A 238 -20.52 -14.62 -2.01
N TYR A 239 -20.83 -14.23 -3.27
CA TYR A 239 -21.30 -12.88 -3.58
C TYR A 239 -22.82 -12.79 -3.70
N LYS A 240 -23.37 -11.68 -3.20
CA LYS A 240 -24.80 -11.38 -3.33
C LYS A 240 -25.19 -11.01 -4.75
N GLU A 241 -24.31 -10.32 -5.46
CA GLU A 241 -24.47 -9.81 -6.81
C GLU A 241 -23.29 -10.19 -7.68
N PRO A 242 -23.44 -10.22 -9.02
CA PRO A 242 -22.33 -10.45 -9.92
C PRO A 242 -21.30 -9.31 -9.88
N ILE A 243 -20.05 -9.64 -10.12
CA ILE A 243 -18.92 -8.72 -10.28
C ILE A 243 -18.63 -8.62 -11.78
N TYR A 244 -18.42 -7.41 -12.26
CA TYR A 244 -18.09 -7.12 -13.65
C TYR A 244 -16.69 -6.53 -13.70
N LEU A 245 -15.81 -7.13 -14.52
CA LEU A 245 -14.42 -6.71 -14.64
C LEU A 245 -14.11 -6.39 -16.11
N VAL A 246 -13.62 -5.17 -16.36
CA VAL A 246 -12.97 -4.82 -17.62
C VAL A 246 -11.49 -5.15 -17.51
N THR A 247 -10.92 -5.77 -18.57
CA THR A 247 -9.55 -6.31 -18.52
C THR A 247 -8.96 -6.48 -19.92
N ASN A 248 -7.63 -6.43 -20.03
CA ASN A 248 -6.89 -6.88 -21.20
C ASN A 248 -6.24 -8.28 -21.01
N LEU A 249 -6.46 -8.91 -19.85
CA LEU A 249 -6.03 -10.31 -19.62
C LEU A 249 -6.75 -11.29 -20.53
N PRO A 250 -6.07 -12.31 -21.05
CA PRO A 250 -6.68 -13.30 -21.98
C PRO A 250 -7.51 -14.37 -21.28
N ASN A 251 -7.46 -14.48 -19.94
CA ASN A 251 -8.09 -15.55 -19.18
C ASN A 251 -8.95 -15.04 -18.03
N GLY A 252 -10.26 -15.27 -18.09
CA GLY A 252 -11.22 -14.81 -17.11
C GLY A 252 -11.03 -15.39 -15.70
N SER A 253 -10.61 -16.66 -15.58
CA SER A 253 -10.34 -17.27 -14.27
C SER A 253 -9.13 -16.63 -13.59
N HIS A 254 -8.07 -16.34 -14.35
CA HIS A 254 -6.91 -15.60 -13.84
C HIS A 254 -7.31 -14.17 -13.47
N THR A 255 -8.14 -13.51 -14.27
CA THR A 255 -8.65 -12.15 -13.96
C THR A 255 -9.36 -12.15 -12.60
N CYS A 256 -10.28 -13.07 -12.35
CA CYS A 256 -10.97 -13.18 -11.07
C CYS A 256 -10.01 -13.52 -9.91
N TRP A 257 -9.05 -14.41 -10.17
CA TRP A 257 -8.06 -14.80 -9.16
C TRP A 257 -7.16 -13.66 -8.75
N TYR A 258 -6.73 -12.79 -9.69
CA TYR A 258 -6.00 -11.56 -9.41
C TYR A 258 -6.90 -10.54 -8.69
N TYR A 259 -8.09 -10.27 -9.23
CA TYR A 259 -8.99 -9.27 -8.68
C TYR A 259 -9.39 -9.54 -7.22
N ARG A 260 -9.62 -10.77 -6.82
CA ARG A 260 -9.86 -11.15 -5.41
C ARG A 260 -8.80 -10.60 -4.45
N ARG A 261 -7.58 -10.37 -4.92
CA ARG A 261 -6.48 -9.88 -4.11
C ARG A 261 -6.48 -8.37 -3.94
N ARG A 262 -7.20 -7.64 -4.77
CA ARG A 262 -7.35 -6.19 -4.67
C ARG A 262 -7.69 -5.73 -3.25
N PHE A 263 -8.55 -6.44 -2.55
CA PHE A 263 -8.98 -6.13 -1.19
C PHE A 263 -7.82 -5.94 -0.18
N ARG A 264 -6.59 -6.36 -0.52
CA ARG A 264 -5.41 -6.18 0.34
C ARG A 264 -5.09 -4.69 0.57
N ILE A 265 -5.46 -3.80 -0.35
CA ILE A 265 -5.28 -2.36 -0.18
C ILE A 265 -6.20 -1.79 0.91
N GLU A 266 -7.42 -2.30 1.02
CA GLU A 266 -8.34 -1.91 2.09
C GLU A 266 -7.82 -2.33 3.47
N THR A 267 -7.18 -3.51 3.56
CA THR A 267 -6.53 -3.94 4.81
C THR A 267 -5.34 -3.05 5.17
N PHE A 268 -4.56 -2.59 4.18
CA PHE A 268 -3.48 -1.62 4.38
C PHE A 268 -4.04 -0.30 4.95
N PHE A 269 -5.06 0.27 4.32
CA PHE A 269 -5.68 1.50 4.85
C PHE A 269 -6.26 1.32 6.25
N SER A 270 -6.83 0.16 6.56
CA SER A 270 -7.32 -0.16 7.89
C SER A 270 -6.20 -0.18 8.94
N ASP A 271 -5.04 -0.77 8.59
CA ASP A 271 -3.85 -0.80 9.44
C ASP A 271 -3.23 0.61 9.61
N GLN A 272 -3.27 1.45 8.57
CA GLN A 272 -2.85 2.86 8.65
C GLN A 272 -3.80 3.72 9.47
N LYS A 273 -5.07 3.35 9.56
CA LYS A 273 -6.12 4.07 10.28
C LYS A 273 -6.42 3.45 11.65
N SER A 274 -7.63 2.98 11.84
CA SER A 274 -8.21 2.58 13.13
C SER A 274 -7.54 1.37 13.78
N ARG A 275 -7.01 0.45 13.00
CA ARG A 275 -6.36 -0.76 13.50
C ARG A 275 -4.89 -0.58 13.86
N GLY A 276 -4.27 0.54 13.46
CA GLY A 276 -2.84 0.74 13.63
C GLY A 276 -2.43 2.15 13.99
N PHE A 277 -2.09 2.98 13.01
CA PHE A 277 -1.34 4.23 13.21
C PHE A 277 -2.20 5.50 13.28
N HIS A 278 -3.52 5.41 13.11
CA HIS A 278 -4.47 6.52 13.20
C HIS A 278 -4.09 7.74 12.32
N ILE A 279 -3.57 7.53 11.11
CA ILE A 279 -3.08 8.60 10.23
C ILE A 279 -4.16 9.64 9.89
N HIS A 280 -5.43 9.22 9.80
CA HIS A 280 -6.58 10.09 9.58
C HIS A 280 -6.79 11.11 10.72
N LYS A 281 -6.16 10.89 11.88
CA LYS A 281 -6.17 11.77 13.05
C LYS A 281 -4.86 12.57 13.20
N SER A 282 -4.08 12.73 12.12
CA SER A 282 -2.83 13.51 12.13
C SER A 282 -3.05 15.01 12.33
N HIS A 283 -4.28 15.49 12.13
CA HIS A 283 -4.68 16.91 12.13
C HIS A 283 -4.02 17.78 11.05
N LEU A 284 -3.23 17.19 10.17
CA LEU A 284 -2.69 17.89 9.02
C LEU A 284 -3.79 18.09 7.95
N SER A 285 -3.70 19.22 7.23
CA SER A 285 -4.65 19.60 6.19
C SER A 285 -3.98 20.02 4.88
N ASN A 286 -2.65 20.07 4.83
CA ASN A 286 -1.90 20.37 3.63
C ASN A 286 -1.43 19.06 2.98
N PRO A 287 -1.68 18.83 1.66
CA PRO A 287 -1.32 17.59 0.96
C PRO A 287 0.17 17.24 1.05
N ASP A 288 1.07 18.21 0.82
CA ASP A 288 2.52 17.95 0.82
C ASP A 288 3.03 17.53 2.20
N ARG A 289 2.48 18.14 3.26
CA ARG A 289 2.82 17.78 4.65
C ARG A 289 2.36 16.37 4.98
N ILE A 290 1.18 15.98 4.51
CA ILE A 290 0.66 14.63 4.68
C ILE A 290 1.49 13.65 3.85
N SER A 291 1.86 14.01 2.62
CA SER A 291 2.70 13.18 1.77
C SER A 291 4.06 12.88 2.43
N ARG A 292 4.69 13.88 3.06
CA ARG A 292 5.94 13.69 3.83
C ARG A 292 5.73 12.88 5.12
N LEU A 293 4.58 13.02 5.79
CA LEU A 293 4.23 12.17 6.94
C LEU A 293 4.07 10.69 6.53
N LEU A 294 3.51 10.44 5.35
CA LEU A 294 3.34 9.09 4.82
C LEU A 294 4.67 8.35 4.64
N ILE A 295 5.79 9.03 4.39
CA ILE A 295 7.11 8.38 4.37
C ILE A 295 7.35 7.62 5.68
N ALA A 296 7.15 8.29 6.81
CA ALA A 296 7.35 7.67 8.12
C ALA A 296 6.34 6.57 8.41
N ALA A 297 5.06 6.78 8.04
CA ALA A 297 4.00 5.81 8.29
C ALA A 297 4.14 4.54 7.42
N CYS A 298 4.54 4.69 6.15
CA CYS A 298 4.80 3.57 5.25
C CYS A 298 6.03 2.77 5.68
N LEU A 299 7.13 3.42 6.06
CA LEU A 299 8.31 2.73 6.59
C LEU A 299 8.03 2.02 7.92
N ALA A 300 7.27 2.65 8.82
CA ALA A 300 6.79 2.00 10.04
C ALA A 300 5.96 0.75 9.74
N TYR A 301 5.07 0.82 8.75
CA TYR A 301 4.25 -0.30 8.31
C TYR A 301 5.10 -1.44 7.73
N ILE A 302 6.02 -1.13 6.80
CA ILE A 302 6.93 -2.13 6.21
C ILE A 302 7.72 -2.84 7.31
N TRP A 303 8.22 -2.09 8.29
CA TRP A 303 8.92 -2.71 9.43
C TRP A 303 8.02 -3.65 10.23
N MET A 304 6.77 -3.28 10.51
CA MET A 304 5.83 -4.18 11.22
C MET A 304 5.52 -5.44 10.40
N ILE A 305 5.35 -5.33 9.08
CA ILE A 305 5.18 -6.50 8.21
C ILE A 305 6.42 -7.40 8.25
N ALA A 306 7.62 -6.82 8.15
CA ALA A 306 8.88 -7.59 8.23
C ALA A 306 9.05 -8.30 9.58
N LEU A 307 8.73 -7.63 10.69
CA LEU A 307 8.74 -8.25 12.02
C LEU A 307 7.72 -9.38 12.14
N GLY A 308 6.51 -9.20 11.61
CA GLY A 308 5.48 -10.24 11.60
C GLY A 308 5.93 -11.46 10.80
N LEU A 309 6.57 -11.25 9.65
CA LEU A 309 7.10 -12.31 8.82
C LEU A 309 8.20 -13.10 9.55
N LEU A 310 9.18 -12.40 10.15
CA LEU A 310 10.22 -13.02 10.97
C LEU A 310 9.65 -13.78 12.17
N THR A 311 8.62 -13.26 12.79
CA THR A 311 7.97 -13.90 13.93
C THR A 311 7.33 -15.23 13.53
N LEU A 312 6.74 -15.30 12.33
CA LEU A 312 6.22 -16.54 11.76
C LEU A 312 7.34 -17.50 11.38
N ALA A 313 8.33 -17.03 10.62
CA ALA A 313 9.42 -17.84 10.12
C ALA A 313 10.20 -18.54 11.25
N ASN A 314 10.41 -17.83 12.37
CA ASN A 314 11.11 -18.36 13.54
C ASN A 314 10.21 -19.13 14.53
N GLY A 315 8.94 -19.38 14.20
CA GLY A 315 8.01 -20.04 15.12
C GLY A 315 7.65 -19.22 16.37
N ASN A 316 8.14 -17.99 16.48
CA ASN A 316 7.96 -17.13 17.65
C ASN A 316 6.52 -16.62 17.84
N HIS A 317 5.65 -16.78 16.83
CA HIS A 317 4.22 -16.46 16.95
C HIS A 317 3.57 -17.20 18.12
N LYS A 318 4.01 -18.43 18.42
CA LYS A 318 3.53 -19.24 19.56
C LYS A 318 3.73 -18.57 20.92
N LEU A 319 4.61 -17.57 21.04
CA LEU A 319 4.83 -16.79 22.25
C LEU A 319 3.86 -15.61 22.43
N ILE A 320 3.14 -15.24 21.38
CA ILE A 320 2.28 -14.04 21.34
C ILE A 320 0.92 -14.27 20.70
N ASP A 321 0.69 -15.47 20.17
CA ASP A 321 -0.55 -15.91 19.56
C ASP A 321 -0.85 -17.35 19.98
N ARG A 322 -1.89 -17.96 19.41
CA ARG A 322 -2.23 -19.36 19.63
C ARG A 322 -1.13 -20.28 19.11
N THR A 323 -0.99 -21.45 19.76
CA THR A 323 0.05 -22.43 19.40
C THR A 323 -0.39 -23.36 18.27
N ASP A 324 -1.70 -23.53 18.09
CA ASP A 324 -2.33 -24.45 17.13
C ASP A 324 -2.58 -23.80 15.75
N ARG A 325 -2.79 -22.48 15.72
CA ARG A 325 -3.02 -21.73 14.47
C ARG A 325 -2.60 -20.27 14.60
N VAL A 326 -2.45 -19.60 13.46
CA VAL A 326 -2.12 -18.18 13.39
C VAL A 326 -3.39 -17.38 13.06
N ASP A 327 -3.95 -16.71 14.06
CA ASP A 327 -5.15 -15.88 13.89
C ASP A 327 -4.82 -14.43 13.55
N LYS A 328 -3.60 -13.97 13.90
CA LYS A 328 -3.18 -12.58 13.71
C LYS A 328 -2.59 -12.33 12.33
N SER A 329 -2.86 -11.16 11.80
CA SER A 329 -2.22 -10.70 10.58
C SER A 329 -0.73 -10.40 10.77
N LEU A 330 0.05 -10.39 9.68
CA LEU A 330 1.49 -10.02 9.72
C LEU A 330 1.73 -8.67 10.42
N PHE A 331 0.90 -7.66 10.13
CA PHE A 331 1.00 -6.35 10.78
C PHE A 331 0.76 -6.46 12.29
N ARG A 332 -0.26 -7.18 12.71
CA ARG A 332 -0.58 -7.36 14.12
C ARG A 332 0.48 -8.18 14.85
N LEU A 333 0.97 -9.25 14.23
CA LEU A 333 2.09 -10.04 14.75
C LEU A 333 3.34 -9.19 14.96
N GLY A 334 3.67 -8.30 14.00
CA GLY A 334 4.81 -7.40 14.11
C GLY A 334 4.69 -6.43 15.29
N ILE A 335 3.51 -5.83 15.49
CA ILE A 335 3.24 -4.94 16.63
C ILE A 335 3.34 -5.70 17.95
N ASP A 336 2.72 -6.88 18.05
CA ASP A 336 2.69 -7.66 19.28
C ASP A 336 4.07 -8.25 19.59
N TRP A 337 4.83 -8.66 18.56
CA TRP A 337 6.21 -9.08 18.70
C TRP A 337 7.12 -7.96 19.20
N LEU A 338 6.99 -6.75 18.65
CA LEU A 338 7.75 -5.60 19.11
C LEU A 338 7.56 -5.38 20.62
N ARG A 339 6.31 -5.38 21.08
CA ARG A 339 5.97 -5.24 22.51
C ARG A 339 6.58 -6.36 23.35
N TYR A 340 6.42 -7.61 22.91
CA TYR A 340 6.97 -8.77 23.60
C TYR A 340 8.49 -8.71 23.68
N ALA A 341 9.16 -8.39 22.58
CA ALA A 341 10.62 -8.29 22.52
C ALA A 341 11.17 -7.20 23.45
N LEU A 342 10.48 -6.06 23.54
CA LEU A 342 10.84 -5.00 24.48
C LEU A 342 10.63 -5.46 25.93
N LYS A 343 9.46 -5.96 26.29
CA LYS A 343 9.15 -6.47 27.64
C LYS A 343 10.13 -7.57 28.09
N LYS A 344 10.56 -8.44 27.17
CA LYS A 344 11.45 -9.56 27.47
C LYS A 344 12.93 -9.26 27.16
N GLN A 345 13.29 -7.99 26.92
CA GLN A 345 14.65 -7.54 26.61
C GLN A 345 15.33 -8.30 25.46
N LYS A 346 14.54 -8.85 24.51
CA LYS A 346 15.06 -9.60 23.36
C LYS A 346 15.73 -8.67 22.36
N ARG A 347 16.56 -9.25 21.48
CA ARG A 347 17.17 -8.54 20.36
C ARG A 347 16.09 -7.97 19.44
N LEU A 348 16.19 -6.67 19.12
CA LEU A 348 15.30 -5.98 18.22
C LEU A 348 15.94 -5.87 16.84
N ASN A 349 15.25 -6.35 15.82
CA ASN A 349 15.65 -6.21 14.43
C ASN A 349 14.80 -5.12 13.76
N VAL A 350 15.44 -4.25 12.97
CA VAL A 350 14.80 -3.16 12.22
C VAL A 350 15.11 -3.33 10.74
N TYR A 351 14.07 -3.45 9.93
CA TYR A 351 14.18 -3.64 8.48
C TYR A 351 13.22 -2.69 7.78
N PHE A 352 13.76 -1.85 6.91
CA PHE A 352 12.97 -1.01 5.99
C PHE A 352 13.10 -1.51 4.56
N ARG A 353 14.20 -2.19 4.26
CA ARG A 353 14.40 -2.90 3.00
C ARG A 353 13.78 -4.28 3.12
N PHE A 354 12.65 -4.46 2.44
CA PHE A 354 11.89 -5.70 2.48
C PHE A 354 12.52 -6.74 1.57
N GLN A 355 12.94 -7.87 2.11
CA GLN A 355 13.54 -8.99 1.39
C GLN A 355 13.00 -10.29 2.00
N PRO A 356 11.85 -10.81 1.52
CA PRO A 356 11.17 -11.95 2.14
C PRO A 356 12.05 -13.21 2.21
N ASP A 357 12.83 -13.50 1.19
CA ASP A 357 13.70 -14.68 1.16
C ASP A 357 14.81 -14.62 2.22
N LYS A 358 15.42 -13.44 2.41
CA LYS A 358 16.41 -13.23 3.48
C LYS A 358 15.79 -13.18 4.87
N LEU A 359 14.51 -12.83 4.97
CA LEU A 359 13.78 -12.84 6.24
C LEU A 359 13.38 -14.26 6.65
N SER A 360 13.19 -15.16 5.68
CA SER A 360 12.89 -16.58 5.91
C SER A 360 14.12 -17.46 6.05
N SER A 361 15.25 -17.10 5.42
CA SER A 361 16.51 -17.89 5.46
C SER A 361 17.38 -17.63 6.71
N ASN A 362 17.11 -16.60 7.51
CA ASN A 362 17.78 -16.38 8.80
C ASN A 362 17.22 -17.30 9.92
N VAL A 363 16.67 -18.45 9.57
CA VAL A 363 16.28 -19.54 10.44
C VAL A 363 17.44 -20.53 10.47
N GLY A 364 18.46 -20.17 11.24
CA GLY A 364 19.61 -21.00 11.57
C GLY A 364 20.04 -20.70 13.00
#